data_aab85d7e7fa812f58348a0ad2e04936c
#
_entry.id   aab85d7e7fa812f58348a0ad2e04936c
#
_cell.length_a   1.000
_cell.length_b   1.000
_cell.length_c   1.000
_cell.angle_alpha   90.00
_cell.angle_beta   90.00
_cell.angle_gamma   90.00
#
_symmetry.space_group_name_H-M   'P 1'
#
loop_
_entity.id
_entity.type
_entity.pdbx_description
1 polymer ?
#
loop_
_entity_poly.entity_id
_entity_poly.type
_entity_poly.pdbx_seq_one_letter_code
_entity_poly.pdbx_strand_id
1 'polypeptide(L)'
;FRRQGKVNHCRIRSKQDRGQTKYSLIDTNSFDSLYSLITHYRTHPLRSQEFLITLAEPVPQPNEHEGKEWYHPNATRMQAEDLLKRVPHDGAFLVRPCEDNAYAISFRAEKKIKHCRVRVEGRLYTLGSTQFESLVELINYYERHPFYRKIKLSYPVNEDFMHRVGLVSGQI
;
A
#
# COMPACT_ATOMS: atom_id res chain seq x y z
N PHE A 1 19.81 2.12 9.85
CA PHE A 1 19.49 1.59 11.18
C PHE A 1 19.90 2.57 12.30
N ARG A 2 19.27 2.44 13.45
CA ARG A 2 19.62 3.24 14.63
C ARG A 2 20.48 2.43 15.60
N ARG A 3 21.55 3.04 16.11
CA ARG A 3 22.42 2.49 17.14
C ARG A 3 22.85 3.60 18.10
N GLN A 4 22.72 3.35 19.41
CA GLN A 4 23.10 4.32 20.45
C GLN A 4 22.55 5.75 20.21
N GLY A 5 21.27 5.84 19.80
CA GLY A 5 20.61 7.10 19.51
C GLY A 5 20.96 7.75 18.15
N LYS A 6 21.96 7.24 17.43
CA LYS A 6 22.41 7.78 16.12
C LYS A 6 21.88 6.93 14.97
N VAL A 7 21.57 7.59 13.85
CA VAL A 7 21.22 6.93 12.59
C VAL A 7 22.50 6.62 11.82
N ASN A 8 22.63 5.37 11.41
CA ASN A 8 23.75 4.88 10.60
C ASN A 8 23.22 4.41 9.25
N HIS A 9 23.98 4.63 8.20
CA HIS A 9 23.64 4.22 6.83
C HIS A 9 24.66 3.21 6.32
N CYS A 10 24.15 2.13 5.72
CA CYS A 10 24.95 1.17 5.00
C CYS A 10 24.48 1.13 3.55
N ARG A 11 25.41 1.12 2.61
CA ARG A 11 25.09 0.99 1.20
C ARG A 11 24.90 -0.48 0.85
N ILE A 12 23.72 -0.84 0.33
CA ILE A 12 23.52 -2.13 -0.32
C ILE A 12 24.09 -2.04 -1.72
N ARG A 13 24.97 -2.96 -2.06
CA ARG A 13 25.57 -3.09 -3.39
C ARG A 13 24.81 -4.13 -4.18
N SER A 14 24.65 -3.89 -5.47
CA SER A 14 24.12 -4.87 -6.41
C SER A 14 25.17 -5.22 -7.45
N LYS A 15 25.27 -6.50 -7.81
CA LYS A 15 26.17 -7.02 -8.83
C LYS A 15 25.44 -8.04 -9.69
N GLN A 16 25.69 -8.02 -10.99
CA GLN A 16 25.24 -9.08 -11.88
C GLN A 16 26.19 -10.29 -11.78
N ASP A 17 25.60 -11.44 -11.50
CA ASP A 17 26.29 -12.72 -11.48
C ASP A 17 25.49 -13.74 -12.29
N ARG A 18 26.06 -14.20 -13.41
CA ARG A 18 25.46 -15.18 -14.34
C ARG A 18 24.02 -14.83 -14.75
N GLY A 19 23.76 -13.54 -15.02
CA GLY A 19 22.44 -13.04 -15.42
C GLY A 19 21.46 -12.80 -14.28
N GLN A 20 21.88 -13.02 -13.02
CA GLN A 20 21.10 -12.72 -11.83
C GLN A 20 21.67 -11.54 -11.06
N THR A 21 20.81 -10.69 -10.53
CA THR A 21 21.23 -9.62 -9.64
C THR A 21 21.44 -10.18 -8.24
N LYS A 22 22.62 -9.96 -7.69
CA LYS A 22 22.97 -10.29 -6.31
C LYS A 22 23.10 -9.01 -5.48
N TYR A 23 22.70 -9.08 -4.23
CA TYR A 23 22.75 -7.97 -3.28
C TYR A 23 23.68 -8.28 -2.12
N SER A 24 24.47 -7.31 -1.70
CA SER A 24 25.41 -7.48 -0.57
C SER A 24 25.58 -6.19 0.23
N LEU A 25 25.85 -6.34 1.53
CA LEU A 25 26.34 -5.26 2.39
C LEU A 25 27.87 -5.35 2.55
N ILE A 26 28.38 -6.57 2.61
CA ILE A 26 29.80 -6.89 2.65
C ILE A 26 30.13 -7.88 1.53
N ASP A 27 31.33 -7.82 0.98
CA ASP A 27 31.68 -8.55 -0.23
C ASP A 27 31.69 -10.09 -0.07
N THR A 28 31.74 -10.59 1.16
CA THR A 28 31.76 -12.02 1.46
C THR A 28 30.41 -12.71 1.41
N ASN A 29 29.31 -11.96 1.53
CA ASN A 29 27.95 -12.51 1.56
C ASN A 29 27.05 -11.83 0.54
N SER A 30 26.59 -12.58 -0.44
CA SER A 30 25.64 -12.11 -1.46
C SER A 30 24.31 -12.85 -1.38
N PHE A 31 23.24 -12.17 -1.71
CA PHE A 31 21.85 -12.65 -1.60
C PHE A 31 21.11 -12.42 -2.92
N ASP A 32 20.16 -13.32 -3.20
CA ASP A 32 19.36 -13.27 -4.44
C ASP A 32 18.29 -12.17 -4.42
N SER A 33 17.94 -11.67 -3.23
CA SER A 33 16.94 -10.62 -3.06
C SER A 33 17.28 -9.72 -1.86
N LEU A 34 16.71 -8.51 -1.86
CA LEU A 34 16.80 -7.61 -0.70
C LEU A 34 16.12 -8.22 0.52
N TYR A 35 15.02 -8.96 0.32
CA TYR A 35 14.34 -9.68 1.39
C TYR A 35 15.26 -10.68 2.08
N SER A 36 15.94 -11.54 1.33
CA SER A 36 16.89 -12.52 1.86
C SER A 36 18.05 -11.85 2.61
N LEU A 37 18.58 -10.75 2.08
CA LEU A 37 19.62 -9.97 2.72
C LEU A 37 19.16 -9.43 4.08
N ILE A 38 18.03 -8.78 4.14
CA ILE A 38 17.49 -8.20 5.40
C ILE A 38 17.15 -9.31 6.40
N THR A 39 16.53 -10.40 5.96
CA THR A 39 16.19 -11.55 6.82
C THR A 39 17.44 -12.17 7.44
N HIS A 40 18.51 -12.30 6.66
CA HIS A 40 19.79 -12.79 7.17
C HIS A 40 20.32 -11.92 8.32
N TYR A 41 20.37 -10.60 8.14
CA TYR A 41 20.88 -9.68 9.16
C TYR A 41 19.90 -9.38 10.31
N ARG A 42 18.72 -9.92 10.29
CA ARG A 42 17.82 -9.99 11.46
C ARG A 42 18.19 -11.12 12.44
N THR A 43 18.87 -12.13 11.98
CA THR A 43 19.29 -13.31 12.77
C THR A 43 20.80 -13.38 12.96
N HIS A 44 21.56 -12.83 12.02
CA HIS A 44 23.02 -12.83 12.05
C HIS A 44 23.54 -11.38 12.21
N PRO A 45 24.57 -11.16 13.02
CA PRO A 45 25.10 -9.83 13.24
C PRO A 45 25.68 -9.22 11.98
N LEU A 46 25.34 -7.98 11.70
CA LEU A 46 26.06 -7.11 10.79
C LEU A 46 27.26 -6.56 11.55
N ARG A 47 28.45 -6.94 11.10
CA ARG A 47 29.72 -6.59 11.74
C ARG A 47 30.52 -5.62 10.89
N SER A 48 30.97 -4.52 11.50
CA SER A 48 31.99 -3.63 10.94
C SER A 48 33.10 -3.40 11.98
N GLN A 49 34.10 -2.63 11.62
CA GLN A 49 35.14 -2.23 12.58
C GLN A 49 34.61 -1.42 13.77
N GLU A 50 33.49 -0.71 13.55
CA GLU A 50 32.93 0.23 14.54
C GLU A 50 31.70 -0.34 15.27
N PHE A 51 31.06 -1.38 14.76
CA PHE A 51 29.84 -1.90 15.35
C PHE A 51 29.55 -3.38 15.08
N LEU A 52 28.78 -3.96 15.97
CA LEU A 52 28.15 -5.25 15.84
C LEU A 52 26.66 -5.08 16.18
N ILE A 53 25.76 -5.35 15.21
CA ILE A 53 24.33 -5.16 15.39
C ILE A 53 23.51 -6.18 14.57
N THR A 54 22.43 -6.65 15.12
CA THR A 54 21.36 -7.34 14.39
C THR A 54 20.24 -6.37 14.08
N LEU A 55 19.67 -6.46 12.88
CA LEU A 55 18.52 -5.66 12.51
C LEU A 55 17.30 -6.17 13.27
N ALA A 56 16.63 -5.29 14.00
CA ALA A 56 15.42 -5.62 14.77
C ALA A 56 14.17 -5.28 13.95
N GLU A 57 13.41 -4.28 14.39
CA GLU A 57 12.18 -3.88 13.73
C GLU A 57 12.45 -2.91 12.57
N PRO A 58 11.77 -3.09 11.45
CA PRO A 58 11.82 -2.13 10.37
C PRO A 58 11.20 -0.81 10.80
N VAL A 59 11.76 0.30 10.33
CA VAL A 59 11.11 1.60 10.49
C VAL A 59 9.78 1.56 9.74
N PRO A 60 8.66 1.84 10.42
CA PRO A 60 7.36 1.91 9.74
C PRO A 60 7.44 2.91 8.59
N GLN A 61 7.01 2.50 7.42
CA GLN A 61 6.81 3.44 6.33
C GLN A 61 5.66 4.39 6.70
N PRO A 62 5.76 5.68 6.40
CA PRO A 62 4.59 6.53 6.46
C PRO A 62 3.47 5.88 5.66
N ASN A 63 2.25 5.90 6.19
CA ASN A 63 1.08 5.42 5.48
C ASN A 63 0.79 6.37 4.31
N GLU A 64 1.42 6.12 3.16
CA GLU A 64 1.32 6.97 1.97
C GLU A 64 -0.14 7.19 1.52
N HIS A 65 -1.02 6.26 1.86
CA HIS A 65 -2.43 6.33 1.52
C HIS A 65 -3.20 7.37 2.33
N GLU A 66 -2.73 7.81 3.50
CA GLU A 66 -3.44 8.75 4.36
C GLU A 66 -3.68 10.12 3.72
N GLY A 67 -2.80 10.53 2.81
CA GLY A 67 -2.94 11.78 2.06
C GLY A 67 -3.65 11.66 0.70
N LYS A 68 -4.16 10.49 0.34
CA LYS A 68 -4.78 10.26 -0.97
C LYS A 68 -6.26 10.66 -0.99
N GLU A 69 -6.70 11.24 -2.10
CA GLU A 69 -8.08 11.70 -2.32
C GLU A 69 -9.13 10.61 -2.13
N TRP A 70 -8.76 9.37 -2.43
CA TRP A 70 -9.66 8.21 -2.32
C TRP A 70 -9.70 7.60 -0.91
N TYR A 71 -8.84 8.03 0.03
CA TYR A 71 -8.76 7.43 1.35
C TYR A 71 -9.60 8.18 2.39
N HIS A 72 -10.49 7.46 3.05
CA HIS A 72 -11.40 7.98 4.06
C HIS A 72 -11.19 7.26 5.40
N PRO A 73 -10.32 7.79 6.28
CA PRO A 73 -9.93 7.09 7.53
C PRO A 73 -11.07 6.87 8.51
N ASN A 74 -12.11 7.68 8.44
CA ASN A 74 -13.23 7.66 9.38
C ASN A 74 -14.56 7.23 8.76
N ALA A 75 -14.58 6.83 7.50
CA ALA A 75 -15.82 6.48 6.81
C ALA A 75 -16.32 5.10 7.22
N THR A 76 -17.57 5.05 7.65
CA THR A 76 -18.30 3.80 7.81
C THR A 76 -18.76 3.25 6.45
N ARG A 77 -19.18 1.99 6.44
CA ARG A 77 -19.78 1.41 5.24
C ARG A 77 -20.97 2.22 4.72
N MET A 78 -21.83 2.66 5.62
CA MET A 78 -23.03 3.44 5.28
C MET A 78 -22.65 4.79 4.67
N GLN A 79 -21.69 5.50 5.26
CA GLN A 79 -21.22 6.77 4.73
C GLN A 79 -20.57 6.62 3.34
N ALA A 80 -19.81 5.54 3.13
CA ALA A 80 -19.24 5.22 1.82
C ALA A 80 -20.35 4.97 0.77
N GLU A 81 -21.39 4.22 1.13
CA GLU A 81 -22.53 3.98 0.25
C GLU A 81 -23.27 5.28 -0.09
N ASP A 82 -23.48 6.16 0.89
CA ASP A 82 -24.14 7.44 0.68
C ASP A 82 -23.36 8.38 -0.23
N LEU A 83 -22.04 8.42 -0.09
CA LEU A 83 -21.17 9.16 -1.00
C LEU A 83 -21.26 8.61 -2.43
N LEU A 84 -21.15 7.30 -2.60
CA LEU A 84 -21.14 6.65 -3.90
C LEU A 84 -22.52 6.67 -4.60
N LYS A 85 -23.61 6.73 -3.86
CA LYS A 85 -24.95 6.91 -4.44
C LYS A 85 -25.10 8.21 -5.21
N ARG A 86 -24.39 9.26 -4.78
CA ARG A 86 -24.44 10.59 -5.42
C ARG A 86 -23.67 10.63 -6.75
N VAL A 87 -22.77 9.67 -6.99
CA VAL A 87 -21.92 9.64 -8.19
C VAL A 87 -22.49 8.61 -9.18
N PRO A 88 -23.07 9.01 -10.32
CA PRO A 88 -23.73 8.09 -11.24
C PRO A 88 -22.77 7.36 -12.20
N HIS A 89 -21.47 7.30 -11.89
CA HIS A 89 -20.46 6.74 -12.77
C HIS A 89 -19.89 5.42 -12.22
N ASP A 90 -19.90 4.38 -13.05
CA ASP A 90 -19.19 3.15 -12.75
C ASP A 90 -17.67 3.40 -12.67
N GLY A 91 -17.01 2.77 -11.72
CA GLY A 91 -15.61 3.04 -11.42
C GLY A 91 -15.39 4.14 -10.37
N ALA A 92 -16.43 4.80 -9.88
CA ALA A 92 -16.36 5.65 -8.70
C ALA A 92 -16.01 4.80 -7.48
N PHE A 93 -15.06 5.22 -6.68
CA PHE A 93 -14.54 4.41 -5.56
C PHE A 93 -13.99 5.26 -4.42
N LEU A 94 -13.90 4.65 -3.27
CA LEU A 94 -13.13 5.13 -2.12
C LEU A 94 -12.58 3.94 -1.33
N VAL A 95 -11.57 4.18 -0.51
CA VAL A 95 -10.96 3.20 0.38
C VAL A 95 -11.13 3.65 1.82
N ARG A 96 -11.50 2.74 2.68
CA ARG A 96 -11.72 2.99 4.10
C ARG A 96 -11.17 1.84 4.95
N PRO A 97 -10.78 2.10 6.21
CA PRO A 97 -10.48 1.01 7.13
C PRO A 97 -11.74 0.19 7.43
N CYS A 98 -11.56 -1.06 7.74
CA CYS A 98 -12.61 -1.93 8.25
C CYS A 98 -12.07 -2.81 9.39
N GLU A 99 -12.92 -3.67 9.94
CA GLU A 99 -12.58 -4.54 11.06
C GLU A 99 -11.34 -5.43 10.77
N ASP A 100 -10.73 -5.95 11.83
CA ASP A 100 -9.57 -6.83 11.78
C ASP A 100 -8.34 -6.24 11.06
N ASN A 101 -8.07 -4.96 11.27
CA ASN A 101 -6.92 -4.28 10.67
C ASN A 101 -6.85 -4.46 9.14
N ALA A 102 -7.99 -4.45 8.49
CA ALA A 102 -8.15 -4.57 7.05
C ALA A 102 -8.70 -3.28 6.44
N TYR A 103 -8.76 -3.24 5.11
CA TYR A 103 -9.34 -2.13 4.35
C TYR A 103 -10.47 -2.62 3.46
N ALA A 104 -11.36 -1.74 3.10
CA ALA A 104 -12.41 -2.00 2.14
C ALA A 104 -12.35 -0.99 1.00
N ILE A 105 -12.38 -1.47 -0.23
CA ILE A 105 -12.61 -0.67 -1.41
C ILE A 105 -14.11 -0.70 -1.66
N SER A 106 -14.74 0.45 -1.51
CA SER A 106 -16.17 0.65 -1.84
C SER A 106 -16.24 1.29 -3.21
N PHE A 107 -16.98 0.71 -4.11
CA PHE A 107 -16.98 1.14 -5.51
C PHE A 107 -18.35 0.94 -6.18
N ARG A 108 -18.57 1.71 -7.24
CA ARG A 108 -19.77 1.59 -8.06
C ARG A 108 -19.49 0.75 -9.31
N ALA A 109 -20.33 -0.24 -9.53
CA ALA A 109 -20.30 -1.09 -10.71
C ALA A 109 -21.72 -1.57 -11.06
N GLU A 110 -22.06 -1.48 -12.34
CA GLU A 110 -23.36 -1.94 -12.86
C GLU A 110 -24.55 -1.33 -12.09
N LYS A 111 -24.47 -0.02 -11.84
CA LYS A 111 -25.47 0.75 -11.07
C LYS A 111 -25.64 0.33 -9.60
N LYS A 112 -24.76 -0.53 -9.09
CA LYS A 112 -24.77 -1.00 -7.69
C LYS A 112 -23.47 -0.58 -6.99
N ILE A 113 -23.56 -0.45 -5.67
CA ILE A 113 -22.39 -0.24 -4.82
C ILE A 113 -21.95 -1.59 -4.28
N LYS A 114 -20.66 -1.84 -4.41
CA LYS A 114 -20.02 -3.07 -3.98
C LYS A 114 -18.86 -2.75 -3.04
N HIS A 115 -18.49 -3.72 -2.23
CA HIS A 115 -17.37 -3.61 -1.30
C HIS A 115 -16.45 -4.80 -1.47
N CYS A 116 -15.18 -4.53 -1.52
CA CYS A 116 -14.13 -5.55 -1.65
C CYS A 116 -13.14 -5.40 -0.49
N ARG A 117 -12.91 -6.48 0.24
CA ARG A 117 -12.00 -6.46 1.39
C ARG A 117 -10.56 -6.65 0.93
N VAL A 118 -9.67 -5.78 1.42
CA VAL A 118 -8.24 -5.89 1.30
C VAL A 118 -7.68 -6.35 2.65
N ARG A 119 -7.11 -7.53 2.69
CA ARG A 119 -6.47 -8.06 3.90
C ARG A 119 -5.05 -7.54 4.03
N VAL A 120 -4.63 -7.30 5.25
CA VAL A 120 -3.26 -6.95 5.56
C VAL A 120 -2.59 -8.16 6.21
N GLU A 121 -1.59 -8.71 5.54
CA GLU A 121 -0.83 -9.88 5.98
C GLU A 121 0.65 -9.48 6.10
N GLY A 122 1.10 -9.19 7.33
CA GLY A 122 2.42 -8.61 7.54
C GLY A 122 2.52 -7.22 6.91
N ARG A 123 3.31 -7.10 5.85
CA ARG A 123 3.47 -5.85 5.08
C ARG A 123 2.73 -5.84 3.75
N LEU A 124 2.05 -6.93 3.43
CA LEU A 124 1.39 -7.10 2.16
C LEU A 124 -0.10 -6.82 2.27
N TYR A 125 -0.61 -6.17 1.25
CA TYR A 125 -2.02 -5.88 1.06
C TYR A 125 -2.57 -6.87 0.02
N THR A 126 -3.43 -7.76 0.45
CA THR A 126 -3.92 -8.88 -0.37
C THR A 126 -5.36 -8.65 -0.82
N LEU A 127 -5.57 -8.69 -2.12
CA LEU A 127 -6.88 -8.65 -2.75
C LEU A 127 -7.07 -9.91 -3.60
N GLY A 128 -7.99 -10.77 -3.18
CA GLY A 128 -8.12 -12.09 -3.80
C GLY A 128 -6.84 -12.90 -3.65
N SER A 129 -6.19 -13.22 -4.76
CA SER A 129 -4.90 -13.92 -4.81
C SER A 129 -3.71 -13.01 -5.10
N THR A 130 -3.94 -11.72 -5.31
CA THR A 130 -2.90 -10.74 -5.67
C THR A 130 -2.44 -9.98 -4.45
N GLN A 131 -1.12 -9.81 -4.31
CA GLN A 131 -0.47 -9.12 -3.20
C GLN A 131 0.24 -7.86 -3.69
N PHE A 132 0.16 -6.80 -2.88
CA PHE A 132 0.80 -5.50 -3.13
C PHE A 132 1.56 -5.04 -1.90
N GLU A 133 2.60 -4.24 -2.09
CA GLU A 133 3.42 -3.73 -0.99
C GLU A 133 2.79 -2.51 -0.29
N SER A 134 1.81 -1.85 -0.93
CA SER A 134 1.06 -0.72 -0.35
C SER A 134 -0.36 -0.63 -0.92
N LEU A 135 -1.24 0.08 -0.22
CA LEU A 135 -2.57 0.42 -0.76
C LEU A 135 -2.45 1.31 -2.00
N VAL A 136 -1.47 2.22 -2.02
CA VAL A 136 -1.23 3.10 -3.16
C VAL A 136 -0.87 2.29 -4.41
N GLU A 137 0.02 1.31 -4.27
CA GLU A 137 0.39 0.41 -5.37
C GLU A 137 -0.82 -0.41 -5.87
N LEU A 138 -1.63 -0.93 -4.95
CA LEU A 138 -2.85 -1.67 -5.27
C LEU A 138 -3.82 -0.80 -6.07
N ILE A 139 -4.12 0.41 -5.61
CA ILE A 139 -5.03 1.33 -6.30
C ILE A 139 -4.46 1.73 -7.66
N ASN A 140 -3.20 2.12 -7.75
CA ASN A 140 -2.55 2.46 -9.03
C ASN A 140 -2.62 1.32 -10.05
N TYR A 141 -2.51 0.08 -9.61
CA TYR A 141 -2.65 -1.09 -10.48
C TYR A 141 -4.07 -1.18 -11.04
N TYR A 142 -5.10 -1.08 -10.20
CA TYR A 142 -6.49 -1.20 -10.64
C TYR A 142 -7.10 0.07 -11.26
N GLU A 143 -6.40 1.17 -11.25
CA GLU A 143 -6.69 2.32 -12.13
C GLU A 143 -6.32 2.03 -13.60
N ARG A 144 -5.37 1.15 -13.82
CA ARG A 144 -4.89 0.76 -15.15
C ARG A 144 -5.45 -0.57 -15.64
N HIS A 145 -5.77 -1.47 -14.74
CA HIS A 145 -6.27 -2.82 -15.01
C HIS A 145 -7.69 -3.00 -14.50
N PRO A 146 -8.49 -3.89 -15.10
CA PRO A 146 -9.84 -4.17 -14.61
C PRO A 146 -9.84 -4.62 -13.15
N PHE A 147 -10.70 -3.98 -12.35
CA PHE A 147 -10.91 -4.31 -10.95
C PHE A 147 -12.12 -5.25 -10.76
N TYR A 148 -13.20 -4.93 -11.43
CA TYR A 148 -14.41 -5.73 -11.43
C TYR A 148 -14.93 -5.89 -12.87
N ARG A 149 -14.91 -7.10 -13.41
CA ARG A 149 -15.22 -7.37 -14.80
C ARG A 149 -14.36 -6.49 -15.73
N LYS A 150 -14.95 -5.55 -16.46
CA LYS A 150 -14.24 -4.60 -17.33
C LYS A 150 -14.04 -3.22 -16.68
N ILE A 151 -14.54 -3.02 -15.45
CA ILE A 151 -14.55 -1.73 -14.77
C ILE A 151 -13.24 -1.55 -14.01
N LYS A 152 -12.60 -0.41 -14.23
CA LYS A 152 -11.41 0.03 -13.50
C LYS A 152 -11.81 0.99 -12.36
N LEU A 153 -10.93 1.20 -11.41
CA LEU A 153 -11.06 2.27 -10.43
C LEU A 153 -10.71 3.60 -11.12
N SER A 154 -11.68 4.46 -11.36
CA SER A 154 -11.52 5.62 -12.26
C SER A 154 -11.74 6.95 -11.58
N TYR A 155 -12.64 7.02 -10.60
CA TYR A 155 -13.07 8.27 -9.98
C TYR A 155 -12.94 8.17 -8.47
N PRO A 156 -11.86 8.74 -7.87
CA PRO A 156 -11.73 8.84 -6.42
C PRO A 156 -12.80 9.80 -5.90
N VAL A 157 -13.68 9.30 -5.03
CA VAL A 157 -14.82 10.08 -4.52
C VAL A 157 -14.47 10.68 -3.16
N ASN A 158 -14.50 12.02 -3.10
CA ASN A 158 -14.42 12.82 -1.88
C ASN A 158 -15.27 14.09 -2.04
N GLU A 159 -15.35 14.91 -1.02
CA GLU A 159 -16.12 16.16 -1.07
C GLU A 159 -15.62 17.13 -2.15
N ASP A 160 -14.31 17.24 -2.34
CA ASP A 160 -13.72 18.10 -3.38
C ASP A 160 -14.07 17.60 -4.79
N PHE A 161 -14.05 16.28 -5.00
CA PHE A 161 -14.51 15.70 -6.24
C PHE A 161 -15.98 16.02 -6.48
N MET A 162 -16.83 15.87 -5.45
CA MET A 162 -18.27 16.18 -5.54
C MET A 162 -18.50 17.64 -5.91
N HIS A 163 -17.75 18.57 -5.35
CA HIS A 163 -17.80 19.99 -5.72
C HIS A 163 -17.39 20.22 -7.18
N ARG A 164 -16.29 19.65 -7.63
CA ARG A 164 -15.78 19.80 -9.00
C ARG A 164 -16.77 19.31 -10.07
N VAL A 165 -17.50 18.24 -9.79
CA VAL A 165 -18.46 17.67 -10.75
C VAL A 165 -19.89 18.19 -10.57
N GLY A 166 -20.12 19.19 -9.71
CA GLY A 166 -21.43 19.80 -9.48
C GLY A 166 -22.44 18.91 -8.74
N LEU A 167 -21.96 17.87 -8.05
CA LEU A 167 -22.77 16.94 -7.26
C LEU A 167 -22.87 17.37 -5.78
N VAL A 168 -22.94 18.67 -5.54
CA VAL A 168 -23.09 19.22 -4.19
C VAL A 168 -24.43 18.80 -3.60
N SER A 169 -24.43 18.43 -2.32
CA SER A 169 -25.68 18.25 -1.57
C SER A 169 -26.50 19.51 -1.65
N GLY A 170 -27.69 19.41 -2.24
CA GLY A 170 -28.62 20.52 -2.23
C GLY A 170 -28.82 20.98 -0.80
N GLN A 171 -28.52 22.24 -0.53
CA GLN A 171 -29.06 22.91 0.64
C GLN A 171 -30.57 22.95 0.49
N ILE A 172 -31.27 22.31 1.41
CA ILE A 172 -32.62 22.70 1.79
C ILE A 172 -32.49 23.32 3.16
#